data_5e69c5a3ee9416a45582ad8571976429
#
_entry.id   5e69c5a3ee9416a45582ad8571976429
#
_cell.length_a   1.000
_cell.length_b   1.000
_cell.length_c   1.000
_cell.angle_alpha   90.00
_cell.angle_beta   90.00
_cell.angle_gamma   90.00
#
_symmetry.space_group_name_H-M   'P 1'
#
loop_
_entity.id
_entity.type
_entity.pdbx_description
1 polymer ?
#
loop_
_entity_poly.entity_id
_entity_poly.type
_entity_poly.pdbx_seq_one_letter_code
_entity_poly.pdbx_strand_id
1 'polypeptide(L)'
;MKQQLEAIRVKALEAIGGAEKAEDLEALRVQYLGKRGELTAVLKQMAKLSAEERPVIGQLANEVRAKLEESVETRAKELAAKALEMKLKAEAVDVTIPGKAVKIGKKHPMYQVLDEIKDIFVGMGFEILEDREVETADYNFTKLNCLEGHPAREWTDTFYFTEDSSILLRTQTSPMQIHAMETRSLPIRILAPGRVYRKDEVDATHSPMFHQIEGMVIDKGVTMADLKGTLNAVMEELYGKGTVTRFRPHHFPFTEPSCEMDIQCHKCHGAGCPTCKGEGWIEVLGAGMVHPKVLEGCGIDSNVYSGWAFGMGLERLALGHFKIGDLRLIFENDVRFLEQF
;
A
#
# COMPACT_ATOMS: atom_id res chain seq x y z
N MET A 1 -6.56 22.62 84.98
CA MET A 1 -7.09 22.79 83.62
C MET A 1 -6.10 23.37 82.57
N LYS A 2 -5.37 24.45 82.83
CA LYS A 2 -4.36 24.96 81.88
C LYS A 2 -3.34 23.91 81.47
N GLN A 3 -2.74 23.19 82.48
CA GLN A 3 -1.79 22.12 82.19
C GLN A 3 -2.38 20.95 81.37
N GLN A 4 -3.65 20.64 81.62
CA GLN A 4 -4.33 19.57 80.84
C GLN A 4 -4.58 19.97 79.41
N LEU A 5 -4.99 21.26 79.10
CA LEU A 5 -5.15 21.76 77.75
C LEU A 5 -3.83 21.79 77.02
N GLU A 6 -2.75 22.17 77.67
CA GLU A 6 -1.41 22.19 77.06
C GLU A 6 -0.89 20.79 76.80
N ALA A 7 -1.13 19.84 77.72
CA ALA A 7 -0.79 18.43 77.49
C ALA A 7 -1.55 17.82 76.31
N ILE A 8 -2.83 18.12 76.20
CA ILE A 8 -3.64 17.70 75.02
C ILE A 8 -3.09 18.31 73.74
N ARG A 9 -2.73 19.63 73.73
CA ARG A 9 -2.15 20.33 72.61
C ARG A 9 -0.90 19.64 72.09
N VAL A 10 0.06 19.39 73.02
CA VAL A 10 1.35 18.77 72.65
C VAL A 10 1.12 17.35 72.07
N LYS A 11 0.38 16.55 72.82
CA LYS A 11 0.10 15.14 72.46
C LYS A 11 -0.64 15.06 71.14
N ALA A 12 -1.63 15.93 70.89
CA ALA A 12 -2.40 15.95 69.66
C ALA A 12 -1.56 16.42 68.46
N LEU A 13 -0.74 17.47 68.61
CA LEU A 13 0.14 17.97 67.56
C LEU A 13 1.18 16.92 67.15
N GLU A 14 1.76 16.19 68.09
CA GLU A 14 2.68 15.08 67.81
C GLU A 14 1.97 13.94 67.05
N ALA A 15 0.80 13.53 67.52
CA ALA A 15 0.02 12.49 66.83
C ALA A 15 -0.42 12.87 65.41
N ILE A 16 -0.92 14.12 65.23
CA ILE A 16 -1.31 14.65 63.91
C ILE A 16 -0.10 14.72 62.98
N GLY A 17 1.05 15.21 63.48
CA GLY A 17 2.29 15.26 62.67
C GLY A 17 2.81 13.86 62.27
N GLY A 18 2.58 12.85 63.08
CA GLY A 18 2.96 11.45 62.84
C GLY A 18 1.97 10.66 61.97
N ALA A 19 0.79 11.18 61.66
CA ALA A 19 -0.18 10.46 60.86
C ALA A 19 0.34 10.23 59.41
N GLU A 20 0.38 8.98 58.95
CA GLU A 20 0.85 8.61 57.63
C GLU A 20 -0.28 8.40 56.61
N LYS A 21 -1.50 8.16 57.10
CA LYS A 21 -2.70 7.94 56.25
C LYS A 21 -3.80 8.95 56.57
N ALA A 22 -4.60 9.28 55.58
CA ALA A 22 -5.74 10.18 55.71
C ALA A 22 -6.80 9.64 56.73
N GLU A 23 -6.96 8.31 56.78
CA GLU A 23 -7.87 7.64 57.73
C GLU A 23 -7.42 7.82 59.16
N ASP A 24 -6.13 7.67 59.43
CA ASP A 24 -5.53 7.85 60.74
C ASP A 24 -5.65 9.30 61.20
N LEU A 25 -5.44 10.27 60.28
CA LEU A 25 -5.60 11.69 60.54
C LEU A 25 -7.05 12.05 60.91
N GLU A 26 -8.02 11.48 60.21
CA GLU A 26 -9.44 11.69 60.50
C GLU A 26 -9.82 11.06 61.88
N ALA A 27 -9.29 9.89 62.19
CA ALA A 27 -9.50 9.28 63.50
C ALA A 27 -8.94 10.17 64.63
N LEU A 28 -7.74 10.74 64.44
CA LEU A 28 -7.16 11.70 65.38
C LEU A 28 -7.97 13.00 65.50
N ARG A 29 -8.49 13.50 64.39
CA ARG A 29 -9.39 14.65 64.40
C ARG A 29 -10.62 14.39 65.25
N VAL A 30 -11.25 13.22 65.09
CA VAL A 30 -12.43 12.82 65.87
C VAL A 30 -12.06 12.62 67.32
N GLN A 31 -10.90 12.00 67.65
CA GLN A 31 -10.42 11.77 68.99
C GLN A 31 -10.22 13.07 69.77
N TYR A 32 -9.59 14.08 69.17
CA TYR A 32 -9.28 15.34 69.89
C TYR A 32 -10.34 16.40 69.76
N LEU A 33 -10.90 16.59 68.54
CA LEU A 33 -11.81 17.70 68.20
C LEU A 33 -13.29 17.30 68.07
N GLY A 34 -13.59 15.98 68.10
CA GLY A 34 -14.95 15.48 67.96
C GLY A 34 -15.88 15.88 69.09
N LYS A 35 -17.20 15.65 68.92
CA LYS A 35 -18.22 15.95 69.94
C LYS A 35 -18.00 15.28 71.30
N ARG A 36 -17.31 14.16 71.29
CA ARG A 36 -16.89 13.42 72.50
C ARG A 36 -15.37 13.40 72.67
N GLY A 37 -14.64 14.24 71.93
CA GLY A 37 -13.19 14.30 71.94
C GLY A 37 -12.62 14.86 73.24
N GLU A 38 -11.29 14.61 73.42
CA GLU A 38 -10.56 14.95 74.61
C GLU A 38 -10.67 16.48 74.95
N LEU A 39 -10.55 17.36 73.89
CA LEU A 39 -10.70 18.79 74.09
C LEU A 39 -12.11 19.18 74.56
N THR A 40 -13.13 18.57 73.92
CA THR A 40 -14.53 18.80 74.28
C THR A 40 -14.86 18.31 75.65
N ALA A 41 -14.26 17.21 76.16
CA ALA A 41 -14.43 16.68 77.51
C ALA A 41 -13.88 17.67 78.56
N VAL A 42 -12.73 18.30 78.28
CA VAL A 42 -12.15 19.29 79.21
C VAL A 42 -13.01 20.58 79.25
N LEU A 43 -13.54 21.04 78.03
CA LEU A 43 -14.46 22.18 77.92
C LEU A 43 -15.74 21.97 78.73
N LYS A 44 -16.29 20.78 78.81
CA LYS A 44 -17.50 20.48 79.65
C LYS A 44 -17.24 20.64 81.16
N GLN A 45 -16.01 20.51 81.58
CA GLN A 45 -15.65 20.70 83.00
C GLN A 45 -15.49 22.16 83.40
N MET A 46 -15.49 23.11 82.39
CA MET A 46 -15.45 24.56 82.69
C MET A 46 -16.63 25.09 83.46
N ALA A 47 -17.73 24.32 83.50
CA ALA A 47 -18.88 24.67 84.36
C ALA A 47 -18.54 24.67 85.87
N LYS A 48 -17.46 24.05 86.28
CA LYS A 48 -17.00 23.97 87.67
C LYS A 48 -16.01 25.05 88.13
N LEU A 49 -15.64 25.98 87.16
CA LEU A 49 -14.66 27.04 87.43
C LEU A 49 -15.34 28.33 87.90
N SER A 50 -14.54 29.18 88.54
CA SER A 50 -14.98 30.52 88.98
C SER A 50 -15.30 31.43 87.82
N ALA A 51 -16.10 32.50 88.00
CA ALA A 51 -16.50 33.42 87.00
C ALA A 51 -15.31 34.16 86.35
N GLU A 52 -14.22 34.36 87.08
CA GLU A 52 -13.01 35.02 86.60
C GLU A 52 -12.09 34.13 85.78
N GLU A 53 -12.06 32.80 86.03
CA GLU A 53 -11.20 31.85 85.35
C GLU A 53 -11.79 31.35 84.02
N ARG A 54 -13.12 31.37 83.86
CA ARG A 54 -13.82 30.86 82.69
C ARG A 54 -13.40 31.57 81.34
N PRO A 55 -13.27 32.91 81.32
CA PRO A 55 -12.88 33.58 80.02
C PRO A 55 -11.47 33.20 79.62
N VAL A 56 -10.52 33.14 80.59
CA VAL A 56 -9.10 32.81 80.34
C VAL A 56 -8.94 31.37 79.81
N ILE A 57 -9.63 30.41 80.44
CA ILE A 57 -9.60 29.01 80.00
C ILE A 57 -10.34 28.80 78.66
N GLY A 58 -11.44 29.54 78.42
CA GLY A 58 -12.18 29.52 77.19
C GLY A 58 -11.35 30.02 76.03
N GLN A 59 -10.62 31.14 76.25
CA GLN A 59 -9.71 31.68 75.21
C GLN A 59 -8.60 30.67 74.88
N LEU A 60 -7.92 30.08 75.91
CA LEU A 60 -6.88 29.11 75.70
C LEU A 60 -7.38 27.83 74.99
N ALA A 61 -8.60 27.37 75.33
CA ALA A 61 -9.19 26.21 74.67
C ALA A 61 -9.53 26.49 73.20
N ASN A 62 -9.96 27.71 72.87
CA ASN A 62 -10.19 28.14 71.48
C ASN A 62 -8.89 28.26 70.71
N GLU A 63 -7.82 28.79 71.31
CA GLU A 63 -6.46 28.84 70.74
C GLU A 63 -5.94 27.44 70.43
N VAL A 64 -6.05 26.48 71.41
CA VAL A 64 -5.67 25.11 71.21
C VAL A 64 -6.49 24.44 70.08
N ARG A 65 -7.80 24.68 70.07
CA ARG A 65 -8.68 24.16 69.00
C ARG A 65 -8.29 24.66 67.64
N ALA A 66 -8.11 25.97 67.50
CA ALA A 66 -7.71 26.60 66.22
C ALA A 66 -6.38 26.01 65.72
N LYS A 67 -5.41 25.86 66.64
CA LYS A 67 -4.09 25.33 66.28
C LYS A 67 -4.13 23.85 65.88
N LEU A 68 -4.98 23.04 66.52
CA LEU A 68 -5.20 21.64 66.11
C LEU A 68 -5.93 21.52 64.79
N GLU A 69 -6.95 22.36 64.53
CA GLU A 69 -7.66 22.41 63.25
C GLU A 69 -6.71 22.80 62.12
N GLU A 70 -5.88 23.85 62.31
CA GLU A 70 -4.85 24.24 61.33
C GLU A 70 -3.83 23.11 61.06
N SER A 71 -3.38 22.41 62.10
CA SER A 71 -2.44 21.31 61.99
C SER A 71 -3.05 20.14 61.23
N VAL A 72 -4.32 19.80 61.47
CA VAL A 72 -5.04 18.74 60.74
C VAL A 72 -5.18 19.12 59.28
N GLU A 73 -5.57 20.39 58.96
CA GLU A 73 -5.72 20.84 57.59
C GLU A 73 -4.39 20.81 56.81
N THR A 74 -3.30 21.26 57.45
CA THR A 74 -1.96 21.25 56.86
C THR A 74 -1.52 19.83 56.58
N ARG A 75 -1.69 18.92 57.53
CA ARG A 75 -1.31 17.51 57.36
C ARG A 75 -2.15 16.80 56.34
N ALA A 76 -3.45 17.11 56.23
CA ALA A 76 -4.34 16.58 55.19
C ALA A 76 -3.86 16.97 53.78
N LYS A 77 -3.47 18.25 53.59
CA LYS A 77 -2.91 18.74 52.31
C LYS A 77 -1.61 18.01 51.96
N GLU A 78 -0.70 17.81 52.92
CA GLU A 78 0.55 17.07 52.73
C GLU A 78 0.31 15.61 52.32
N LEU A 79 -0.59 14.91 53.03
CA LEU A 79 -0.94 13.54 52.68
C LEU A 79 -1.61 13.39 51.34
N ALA A 80 -2.50 14.34 51.01
CA ALA A 80 -3.15 14.37 49.67
C ALA A 80 -2.14 14.62 48.57
N ALA A 81 -1.19 15.55 48.77
CA ALA A 81 -0.12 15.82 47.79
C ALA A 81 0.79 14.60 47.58
N LYS A 82 1.17 13.91 48.68
CA LYS A 82 1.96 12.67 48.56
C LYS A 82 1.20 11.56 47.85
N ALA A 83 -0.07 11.39 48.17
CA ALA A 83 -0.92 10.39 47.51
C ALA A 83 -1.05 10.67 45.99
N LEU A 84 -1.24 11.94 45.63
CA LEU A 84 -1.29 12.36 44.23
C LEU A 84 0.06 12.10 43.52
N GLU A 85 1.18 12.44 44.16
CA GLU A 85 2.50 12.20 43.58
C GLU A 85 2.76 10.71 43.35
N MET A 86 2.41 9.88 44.30
CA MET A 86 2.52 8.41 44.17
C MET A 86 1.62 7.88 43.03
N LYS A 87 0.40 8.39 42.93
CA LYS A 87 -0.52 8.04 41.85
C LYS A 87 0.03 8.44 40.49
N LEU A 88 0.51 9.67 40.37
CA LEU A 88 1.10 10.15 39.12
C LEU A 88 2.34 9.34 38.71
N LYS A 89 3.18 8.96 39.69
CA LYS A 89 4.32 8.08 39.38
C LYS A 89 3.90 6.67 38.96
N ALA A 90 2.86 6.13 39.57
CA ALA A 90 2.35 4.80 39.20
C ALA A 90 1.64 4.77 37.87
N GLU A 91 1.01 5.86 37.49
CA GLU A 91 0.31 6.04 36.20
C GLU A 91 1.22 6.60 35.06
N ALA A 92 2.51 6.82 35.34
CA ALA A 92 3.44 7.30 34.34
C ALA A 92 3.60 6.27 33.21
N VAL A 93 3.35 6.70 31.98
CA VAL A 93 3.50 5.90 30.77
C VAL A 93 4.72 6.40 30.02
N ASP A 94 5.57 5.48 29.59
CA ASP A 94 6.69 5.81 28.71
C ASP A 94 6.19 6.15 27.31
N VAL A 95 6.12 7.45 27.01
CA VAL A 95 5.68 7.97 25.71
C VAL A 95 6.75 7.82 24.61
N THR A 96 7.97 7.38 24.96
CA THR A 96 9.03 7.14 23.96
C THR A 96 8.94 5.76 23.32
N ILE A 97 8.12 4.86 23.88
CA ILE A 97 7.84 3.57 23.24
C ILE A 97 7.14 3.82 21.90
N PRO A 98 7.72 3.34 20.77
CA PRO A 98 7.13 3.53 19.46
C PRO A 98 5.74 2.90 19.41
N GLY A 99 4.78 3.63 18.84
CA GLY A 99 3.44 3.13 18.56
C GLY A 99 3.45 1.99 17.54
N LYS A 100 2.32 1.30 17.39
CA LYS A 100 2.16 0.28 16.34
C LYS A 100 2.34 0.94 14.97
N ALA A 101 3.40 0.55 14.25
CA ALA A 101 3.62 1.01 12.88
C ALA A 101 2.47 0.54 11.98
N VAL A 102 1.89 1.47 11.23
CA VAL A 102 0.92 1.15 10.18
C VAL A 102 1.71 0.63 8.98
N LYS A 103 1.47 -0.62 8.57
CA LYS A 103 2.02 -1.15 7.32
C LYS A 103 1.30 -0.49 6.16
N ILE A 104 2.02 0.30 5.38
CA ILE A 104 1.52 0.87 4.13
C ILE A 104 1.60 -0.24 3.07
N GLY A 105 0.48 -0.48 2.37
CA GLY A 105 0.45 -1.41 1.26
C GLY A 105 1.34 -0.94 0.11
N LYS A 106 1.85 -1.90 -0.66
CA LYS A 106 2.68 -1.66 -1.84
C LYS A 106 1.94 -2.12 -3.08
N LYS A 107 2.26 -1.51 -4.21
CA LYS A 107 1.72 -1.92 -5.50
C LYS A 107 2.44 -3.19 -5.96
N HIS A 108 1.69 -4.13 -6.53
CA HIS A 108 2.25 -5.36 -7.10
C HIS A 108 3.31 -5.03 -8.17
N PRO A 109 4.47 -5.71 -8.21
CA PRO A 109 5.57 -5.36 -9.12
C PRO A 109 5.16 -5.32 -10.60
N MET A 110 4.30 -6.21 -11.02
CA MET A 110 3.76 -6.21 -12.39
C MET A 110 2.98 -4.94 -12.73
N TYR A 111 2.15 -4.45 -11.79
CA TYR A 111 1.42 -3.20 -11.99
C TYR A 111 2.30 -1.94 -11.90
N GLN A 112 3.45 -2.01 -11.21
CA GLN A 112 4.43 -0.93 -11.23
C GLN A 112 5.00 -0.75 -12.65
N VAL A 113 5.42 -1.85 -13.28
CA VAL A 113 5.92 -1.83 -14.67
C VAL A 113 4.81 -1.44 -15.66
N LEU A 114 3.57 -1.90 -15.45
CA LEU A 114 2.45 -1.51 -16.31
C LEU A 114 2.20 0.00 -16.27
N ASP A 115 2.24 0.61 -15.09
CA ASP A 115 2.06 2.07 -14.98
C ASP A 115 3.18 2.82 -15.67
N GLU A 116 4.43 2.42 -15.47
CA GLU A 116 5.58 3.02 -16.12
C GLU A 116 5.44 2.99 -17.65
N ILE A 117 5.03 1.85 -18.20
CA ILE A 117 4.77 1.71 -19.65
C ILE A 117 3.61 2.60 -20.09
N LYS A 118 2.50 2.62 -19.33
CA LYS A 118 1.35 3.50 -19.64
C LYS A 118 1.79 4.97 -19.65
N ASP A 119 2.58 5.41 -18.69
CA ASP A 119 3.04 6.80 -18.57
C ASP A 119 3.94 7.18 -19.76
N ILE A 120 4.85 6.29 -20.20
CA ILE A 120 5.68 6.50 -21.38
C ILE A 120 4.82 6.69 -22.62
N PHE A 121 3.87 5.78 -22.88
CA PHE A 121 3.04 5.86 -24.09
C PHE A 121 2.04 7.00 -24.05
N VAL A 122 1.45 7.33 -22.90
CA VAL A 122 0.60 8.51 -22.72
C VAL A 122 1.41 9.78 -23.01
N GLY A 123 2.67 9.86 -22.55
CA GLY A 123 3.60 10.94 -22.88
C GLY A 123 3.89 11.07 -24.40
N MET A 124 3.77 9.98 -25.16
CA MET A 124 3.89 9.94 -26.62
C MET A 124 2.56 10.19 -27.36
N GLY A 125 1.46 10.45 -26.62
CA GLY A 125 0.15 10.76 -27.18
C GLY A 125 -0.71 9.54 -27.51
N PHE A 126 -0.45 8.40 -26.86
CA PHE A 126 -1.31 7.22 -26.98
C PHE A 126 -2.46 7.28 -25.98
N GLU A 127 -3.61 6.77 -26.39
CA GLU A 127 -4.77 6.54 -25.55
C GLU A 127 -4.74 5.11 -25.01
N ILE A 128 -5.00 4.94 -23.70
CA ILE A 128 -5.10 3.61 -23.10
C ILE A 128 -6.51 3.08 -23.35
N LEU A 129 -6.58 1.87 -23.93
CA LEU A 129 -7.82 1.19 -24.25
C LEU A 129 -7.90 -0.13 -23.48
N GLU A 130 -9.00 -0.32 -22.75
CA GLU A 130 -9.32 -1.58 -22.06
C GLU A 130 -10.64 -2.13 -22.63
N ASP A 131 -10.73 -3.44 -22.79
CA ASP A 131 -11.88 -4.11 -23.38
C ASP A 131 -12.07 -5.52 -22.76
N ARG A 132 -13.12 -6.21 -23.19
CA ARG A 132 -13.55 -7.52 -22.72
C ARG A 132 -12.51 -8.63 -22.94
N GLU A 133 -12.49 -9.58 -22.02
CA GLU A 133 -11.61 -10.76 -22.08
C GLU A 133 -12.26 -11.92 -22.85
N VAL A 134 -13.59 -11.99 -22.83
CA VAL A 134 -14.36 -12.95 -23.63
C VAL A 134 -14.63 -12.34 -25.00
N GLU A 135 -14.20 -13.06 -26.05
CA GLU A 135 -14.22 -12.53 -27.40
C GLU A 135 -14.77 -13.55 -28.39
N THR A 136 -15.14 -13.11 -29.57
CA THR A 136 -15.51 -14.00 -30.66
C THR A 136 -14.28 -14.44 -31.44
N ALA A 137 -14.36 -15.63 -32.04
CA ALA A 137 -13.29 -16.13 -32.92
C ALA A 137 -13.08 -15.23 -34.15
N ASP A 138 -14.12 -14.49 -34.56
CA ASP A 138 -14.02 -13.53 -35.63
C ASP A 138 -13.04 -12.38 -35.32
N TYR A 139 -13.18 -11.76 -34.15
CA TYR A 139 -12.28 -10.69 -33.70
C TYR A 139 -10.90 -11.18 -33.26
N ASN A 140 -10.85 -12.35 -32.60
CA ASN A 140 -9.58 -12.87 -32.10
C ASN A 140 -8.68 -13.46 -33.17
N PHE A 141 -9.28 -13.89 -34.32
CA PHE A 141 -8.56 -14.58 -35.38
C PHE A 141 -8.88 -14.06 -36.79
N THR A 142 -10.13 -14.15 -37.24
CA THR A 142 -10.49 -13.96 -38.67
C THR A 142 -10.16 -12.55 -39.14
N LYS A 143 -10.59 -11.52 -38.42
CA LYS A 143 -10.32 -10.11 -38.71
C LYS A 143 -8.84 -9.74 -38.57
N LEU A 144 -8.09 -10.53 -37.85
CA LEU A 144 -6.62 -10.44 -37.70
C LEU A 144 -5.88 -11.27 -38.79
N ASN A 145 -6.55 -11.63 -39.89
CA ASN A 145 -5.99 -12.42 -40.97
C ASN A 145 -5.45 -13.80 -40.55
N CYS A 146 -5.89 -14.30 -39.40
CA CYS A 146 -5.59 -15.62 -38.91
C CYS A 146 -6.71 -16.56 -39.37
N LEU A 147 -6.54 -17.20 -40.53
CA LEU A 147 -7.59 -17.94 -41.21
C LEU A 147 -7.84 -19.31 -40.56
N GLU A 148 -8.91 -20.01 -40.99
CA GLU A 148 -9.20 -21.37 -40.59
C GLU A 148 -8.04 -22.31 -40.91
N GLY A 149 -7.78 -23.26 -39.99
CA GLY A 149 -6.63 -24.17 -40.06
C GLY A 149 -5.33 -23.62 -39.51
N HIS A 150 -5.29 -22.40 -39.02
CA HIS A 150 -4.11 -21.88 -38.31
C HIS A 150 -3.96 -22.56 -36.94
N PRO A 151 -2.75 -23.04 -36.56
CA PRO A 151 -2.53 -23.76 -35.29
C PRO A 151 -3.03 -23.03 -34.04
N ALA A 152 -2.87 -21.71 -33.97
CA ALA A 152 -3.35 -20.91 -32.83
C ALA A 152 -4.87 -21.01 -32.58
N ARG A 153 -5.66 -21.51 -33.53
CA ARG A 153 -7.11 -21.75 -33.39
C ARG A 153 -7.47 -23.13 -32.84
N GLU A 154 -6.48 -23.99 -32.63
CA GLU A 154 -6.70 -25.32 -32.13
C GLU A 154 -7.19 -25.33 -30.68
N TRP A 155 -8.02 -26.32 -30.34
CA TRP A 155 -8.50 -26.52 -28.97
C TRP A 155 -7.38 -26.84 -27.98
N THR A 156 -6.23 -27.22 -28.45
CA THR A 156 -5.02 -27.47 -27.67
C THR A 156 -4.42 -26.17 -27.14
N ASP A 157 -4.61 -25.06 -27.85
CA ASP A 157 -3.93 -23.79 -27.56
C ASP A 157 -4.90 -22.71 -27.03
N THR A 158 -6.20 -22.82 -27.35
CA THR A 158 -7.22 -21.81 -27.06
C THR A 158 -8.33 -22.33 -26.13
N PHE A 159 -8.76 -21.49 -25.18
CA PHE A 159 -9.90 -21.77 -24.31
C PHE A 159 -11.20 -21.31 -24.97
N TYR A 160 -11.98 -22.25 -25.51
CA TYR A 160 -13.31 -21.99 -26.07
C TYR A 160 -14.41 -22.25 -25.05
N PHE A 161 -15.49 -21.46 -25.12
CA PHE A 161 -16.72 -21.65 -24.33
C PHE A 161 -17.78 -22.47 -25.07
N THR A 162 -17.72 -22.50 -26.40
CA THR A 162 -18.72 -23.12 -27.26
C THR A 162 -18.12 -24.22 -28.11
N GLU A 163 -18.87 -25.29 -28.38
CA GLU A 163 -18.43 -26.42 -29.20
C GLU A 163 -18.13 -26.03 -30.66
N ASP A 164 -18.81 -24.99 -31.17
CA ASP A 164 -18.57 -24.44 -32.51
C ASP A 164 -17.34 -23.51 -32.57
N SER A 165 -16.61 -23.38 -31.48
CA SER A 165 -15.42 -22.53 -31.37
C SER A 165 -15.68 -21.03 -31.69
N SER A 166 -16.93 -20.57 -31.52
CA SER A 166 -17.32 -19.18 -31.84
C SER A 166 -16.97 -18.18 -30.76
N ILE A 167 -16.95 -18.61 -29.49
CA ILE A 167 -16.68 -17.75 -28.31
C ILE A 167 -15.52 -18.35 -27.51
N LEU A 168 -14.58 -17.50 -27.12
CA LEU A 168 -13.34 -17.90 -26.47
C LEU A 168 -12.84 -16.86 -25.44
N LEU A 169 -11.88 -17.24 -24.61
CA LEU A 169 -11.01 -16.31 -23.89
C LEU A 169 -9.94 -15.81 -24.87
N ARG A 170 -9.79 -14.49 -25.03
CA ARG A 170 -8.85 -13.89 -25.96
C ARG A 170 -7.42 -14.40 -25.72
N THR A 171 -6.74 -14.78 -26.80
CA THR A 171 -5.36 -15.29 -26.76
C THR A 171 -4.31 -14.20 -26.85
N GLN A 172 -4.75 -13.00 -27.16
CA GLN A 172 -3.97 -11.77 -27.36
C GLN A 172 -4.86 -10.55 -27.13
N THR A 173 -4.27 -9.36 -26.97
CA THR A 173 -5.03 -8.11 -26.85
C THR A 173 -5.32 -7.48 -28.21
N SER A 174 -4.88 -8.07 -29.31
CA SER A 174 -5.10 -7.59 -30.71
C SER A 174 -6.57 -7.38 -31.10
N PRO A 175 -7.60 -8.11 -30.57
CA PRO A 175 -9.00 -7.77 -30.83
C PRO A 175 -9.34 -6.31 -30.54
N MET A 176 -8.69 -5.71 -29.51
CA MET A 176 -8.89 -4.30 -29.16
C MET A 176 -8.44 -3.35 -30.29
N GLN A 177 -7.45 -3.75 -31.08
CA GLN A 177 -7.02 -3.00 -32.26
C GLN A 177 -8.12 -2.97 -33.32
N ILE A 178 -8.79 -4.11 -33.57
CA ILE A 178 -9.92 -4.22 -34.51
C ILE A 178 -11.09 -3.36 -34.01
N HIS A 179 -11.46 -3.48 -32.71
CA HIS A 179 -12.51 -2.65 -32.13
C HIS A 179 -12.21 -1.15 -32.25
N ALA A 180 -10.96 -0.74 -32.06
CA ALA A 180 -10.54 0.64 -32.22
C ALA A 180 -10.66 1.11 -33.68
N MET A 181 -10.23 0.27 -34.65
CA MET A 181 -10.33 0.60 -36.09
C MET A 181 -11.77 0.73 -36.58
N GLU A 182 -12.68 -0.06 -36.02
CA GLU A 182 -14.11 -0.01 -36.40
C GLU A 182 -14.90 1.14 -35.75
N THR A 183 -14.44 1.62 -34.56
CA THR A 183 -15.22 2.57 -33.77
C THR A 183 -14.65 3.98 -33.69
N ARG A 184 -13.39 4.17 -34.04
CA ARG A 184 -12.69 5.46 -33.90
C ARG A 184 -12.39 6.12 -35.21
N SER A 185 -12.30 7.43 -35.20
CA SER A 185 -11.83 8.21 -36.31
C SER A 185 -10.30 8.19 -36.41
N LEU A 186 -9.79 8.18 -37.65
CA LEU A 186 -8.36 8.31 -37.92
C LEU A 186 -7.86 9.76 -37.69
N PRO A 187 -6.63 9.96 -37.17
CA PRO A 187 -5.63 8.95 -36.88
C PRO A 187 -5.88 8.22 -35.53
N ILE A 188 -5.41 6.98 -35.41
CA ILE A 188 -5.55 6.14 -34.22
C ILE A 188 -4.18 5.94 -33.61
N ARG A 189 -4.05 6.12 -32.27
CA ARG A 189 -2.88 5.81 -31.47
C ARG A 189 -3.35 5.24 -30.14
N ILE A 190 -3.25 3.93 -29.97
CA ILE A 190 -3.75 3.23 -28.79
C ILE A 190 -2.68 2.33 -28.16
N LEU A 191 -2.77 2.19 -26.86
CA LEU A 191 -2.12 1.14 -26.08
C LEU A 191 -3.19 0.29 -25.41
N ALA A 192 -3.14 -1.01 -25.63
CA ALA A 192 -4.14 -1.98 -25.21
C ALA A 192 -3.53 -3.02 -24.23
N PRO A 193 -3.42 -2.69 -22.94
CA PRO A 193 -3.01 -3.65 -21.93
C PRO A 193 -4.17 -4.54 -21.53
N GLY A 194 -3.89 -5.81 -21.23
CA GLY A 194 -4.93 -6.69 -20.72
C GLY A 194 -4.48 -8.13 -20.49
N ARG A 195 -5.32 -8.88 -19.78
CA ARG A 195 -5.14 -10.31 -19.59
C ARG A 195 -5.45 -11.07 -20.87
N VAL A 196 -4.67 -12.12 -21.09
CA VAL A 196 -4.80 -13.04 -22.21
C VAL A 196 -4.64 -14.48 -21.72
N TYR A 197 -5.11 -15.45 -22.51
CA TYR A 197 -5.26 -16.82 -22.08
C TYR A 197 -4.80 -17.77 -23.18
N ARG A 198 -3.94 -18.72 -22.81
CA ARG A 198 -3.49 -19.81 -23.70
C ARG A 198 -3.44 -21.09 -22.90
N LYS A 199 -3.66 -22.24 -23.52
CA LYS A 199 -3.59 -23.56 -22.85
C LYS A 199 -2.15 -24.03 -22.64
N ASP A 200 -1.30 -23.15 -22.15
CA ASP A 200 0.07 -23.48 -21.80
C ASP A 200 0.13 -24.18 -20.43
N GLU A 201 1.06 -25.11 -20.29
CA GLU A 201 1.39 -25.68 -18.98
C GLU A 201 2.16 -24.66 -18.12
N VAL A 202 1.89 -24.71 -16.80
CA VAL A 202 2.53 -23.79 -15.85
C VAL A 202 3.98 -24.19 -15.62
N ASP A 203 4.92 -23.33 -16.00
CA ASP A 203 6.34 -23.49 -15.71
C ASP A 203 6.98 -22.16 -15.26
N ALA A 204 8.31 -22.08 -15.22
CA ALA A 204 9.03 -20.88 -14.82
C ALA A 204 8.89 -19.72 -15.81
N THR A 205 8.33 -19.95 -17.02
CA THR A 205 8.27 -19.00 -18.13
C THR A 205 6.90 -18.91 -18.79
N HIS A 206 5.98 -19.83 -18.49
CA HIS A 206 4.64 -19.91 -19.06
C HIS A 206 3.57 -19.98 -17.98
N SER A 207 2.44 -19.34 -18.26
CA SER A 207 1.21 -19.39 -17.46
C SER A 207 0.01 -19.42 -18.40
N PRO A 208 -1.05 -20.19 -18.12
CA PRO A 208 -2.26 -20.18 -18.94
C PRO A 208 -3.00 -18.84 -18.93
N MET A 209 -2.77 -18.02 -17.94
CA MET A 209 -3.21 -16.64 -17.87
C MET A 209 -1.98 -15.75 -17.69
N PHE A 210 -1.83 -14.76 -18.57
CA PHE A 210 -0.75 -13.76 -18.50
C PHE A 210 -1.25 -12.42 -19.05
N HIS A 211 -0.39 -11.41 -19.07
CA HIS A 211 -0.76 -10.08 -19.52
C HIS A 211 0.03 -9.69 -20.75
N GLN A 212 -0.65 -9.10 -21.70
CA GLN A 212 -0.06 -8.49 -22.88
C GLN A 212 -0.31 -6.98 -22.88
N ILE A 213 0.62 -6.25 -23.47
CA ILE A 213 0.48 -4.85 -23.80
C ILE A 213 0.73 -4.74 -25.29
N GLU A 214 -0.29 -4.32 -26.04
CA GLU A 214 -0.17 -4.05 -27.47
C GLU A 214 -0.37 -2.58 -27.78
N GLY A 215 0.40 -2.06 -28.71
CA GLY A 215 0.24 -0.71 -29.20
C GLY A 215 0.02 -0.70 -30.70
N MET A 216 -0.79 0.25 -31.18
CA MET A 216 -1.08 0.44 -32.58
C MET A 216 -1.13 1.92 -32.94
N VAL A 217 -0.57 2.26 -34.09
CA VAL A 217 -0.72 3.55 -34.75
C VAL A 217 -1.23 3.34 -36.14
N ILE A 218 -2.26 4.11 -36.56
CA ILE A 218 -2.74 4.18 -37.91
C ILE A 218 -2.88 5.65 -38.30
N ASP A 219 -2.18 6.04 -39.34
CA ASP A 219 -2.19 7.39 -39.88
C ASP A 219 -1.74 7.36 -41.36
N LYS A 220 -1.72 8.50 -42.01
CA LYS A 220 -1.17 8.64 -43.37
C LYS A 220 0.35 8.61 -43.34
N GLY A 221 0.96 7.78 -44.21
CA GLY A 221 2.40 7.76 -44.42
C GLY A 221 3.21 7.20 -43.21
N VAL A 222 2.60 6.41 -42.37
CA VAL A 222 3.30 5.69 -41.24
C VAL A 222 4.21 4.62 -41.81
N THR A 223 5.41 4.52 -41.31
CA THR A 223 6.47 3.66 -41.84
C THR A 223 7.07 2.71 -40.80
N MET A 224 7.81 1.71 -41.28
CA MET A 224 8.61 0.82 -40.42
C MET A 224 9.70 1.60 -39.63
N ALA A 225 10.16 2.75 -40.16
CA ALA A 225 11.12 3.61 -39.45
C ALA A 225 10.48 4.26 -38.23
N ASP A 226 9.20 4.68 -38.32
CA ASP A 226 8.44 5.25 -37.22
C ASP A 226 8.25 4.20 -36.09
N LEU A 227 7.89 2.96 -36.47
CA LEU A 227 7.81 1.83 -35.54
C LEU A 227 9.15 1.64 -34.79
N LYS A 228 10.25 1.52 -35.52
CA LYS A 228 11.59 1.32 -34.95
C LYS A 228 11.99 2.49 -34.05
N GLY A 229 11.74 3.72 -34.46
CA GLY A 229 12.04 4.92 -33.67
C GLY A 229 11.27 4.96 -32.37
N THR A 230 9.96 4.68 -32.41
CA THR A 230 9.09 4.64 -31.23
C THR A 230 9.53 3.55 -30.26
N LEU A 231 9.75 2.32 -30.74
CA LEU A 231 10.15 1.20 -29.87
C LEU A 231 11.55 1.42 -29.27
N ASN A 232 12.50 1.99 -30.02
CA ASN A 232 13.81 2.33 -29.47
C ASN A 232 13.69 3.36 -28.33
N ALA A 233 12.88 4.40 -28.50
CA ALA A 233 12.66 5.39 -27.45
C ALA A 233 12.03 4.77 -26.21
N VAL A 234 11.05 3.88 -26.37
CA VAL A 234 10.44 3.13 -25.24
C VAL A 234 11.46 2.26 -24.51
N MET A 235 12.34 1.56 -25.25
CA MET A 235 13.38 0.73 -24.63
C MET A 235 14.44 1.57 -23.90
N GLU A 236 14.78 2.75 -24.41
CA GLU A 236 15.69 3.66 -23.69
C GLU A 236 15.08 4.23 -22.41
N GLU A 237 13.78 4.52 -22.40
CA GLU A 237 13.09 4.95 -21.18
C GLU A 237 12.98 3.82 -20.13
N LEU A 238 12.66 2.59 -20.55
CA LEU A 238 12.49 1.44 -19.66
C LEU A 238 13.81 0.87 -19.11
N TYR A 239 14.85 0.83 -19.95
CA TYR A 239 16.10 0.15 -19.60
C TYR A 239 17.32 1.09 -19.51
N GLY A 240 17.09 2.37 -19.77
CA GLY A 240 18.12 3.42 -19.69
C GLY A 240 18.73 3.79 -21.04
N LYS A 241 19.25 5.02 -21.09
CA LYS A 241 19.87 5.58 -22.29
C LYS A 241 21.02 4.71 -22.80
N GLY A 242 21.05 4.51 -24.12
CA GLY A 242 22.07 3.69 -24.79
C GLY A 242 21.73 2.20 -24.82
N THR A 243 20.50 1.82 -24.49
CA THR A 243 20.02 0.45 -24.67
C THR A 243 20.13 0.05 -26.14
N VAL A 244 20.92 -1.01 -26.41
CA VAL A 244 21.13 -1.51 -27.75
C VAL A 244 20.04 -2.48 -28.14
N THR A 245 19.36 -2.21 -29.24
CA THR A 245 18.27 -3.02 -29.78
C THR A 245 18.65 -3.63 -31.12
N ARG A 246 18.03 -4.74 -31.47
CA ARG A 246 18.06 -5.30 -32.83
C ARG A 246 16.69 -5.76 -33.26
N PHE A 247 16.39 -5.67 -34.55
CA PHE A 247 15.15 -6.17 -35.14
C PHE A 247 15.50 -7.36 -36.02
N ARG A 248 14.79 -8.48 -35.78
CA ARG A 248 14.92 -9.72 -36.58
C ARG A 248 13.64 -9.91 -37.39
N PRO A 249 13.71 -10.25 -38.70
CA PRO A 249 12.51 -10.63 -39.46
C PRO A 249 11.78 -11.79 -38.79
N HIS A 250 10.45 -11.68 -38.77
CA HIS A 250 9.55 -12.71 -38.29
C HIS A 250 8.26 -12.72 -39.12
N HIS A 251 7.34 -13.61 -38.88
CA HIS A 251 6.04 -13.67 -39.53
C HIS A 251 4.91 -13.68 -38.51
N PHE A 252 3.97 -12.74 -38.69
CA PHE A 252 2.67 -12.74 -38.03
C PHE A 252 1.57 -12.57 -39.06
N PRO A 253 0.40 -13.27 -38.96
CA PRO A 253 -0.67 -13.17 -39.95
C PRO A 253 -1.23 -11.76 -40.17
N PHE A 254 -1.22 -10.95 -39.11
CA PHE A 254 -1.80 -9.63 -39.01
C PHE A 254 -0.84 -8.48 -39.33
N THR A 255 0.45 -8.77 -39.54
CA THR A 255 1.46 -7.75 -39.89
C THR A 255 2.33 -8.18 -41.07
N GLU A 256 2.70 -7.21 -41.96
CA GLU A 256 3.64 -7.42 -43.06
C GLU A 256 4.25 -6.07 -43.48
N PRO A 257 5.60 -5.90 -43.40
CA PRO A 257 6.57 -6.83 -42.82
C PRO A 257 6.44 -6.94 -41.30
N SER A 258 6.83 -8.12 -40.79
CA SER A 258 6.85 -8.40 -39.36
C SER A 258 8.27 -8.56 -38.85
N CYS A 259 8.48 -8.25 -37.57
CA CYS A 259 9.76 -8.44 -36.89
C CYS A 259 9.58 -8.76 -35.42
N GLU A 260 10.59 -9.34 -34.83
CA GLU A 260 10.80 -9.38 -33.38
C GLU A 260 11.87 -8.37 -32.99
N MET A 261 11.76 -7.81 -31.83
CA MET A 261 12.74 -6.90 -31.25
C MET A 261 13.42 -7.53 -30.04
N ASP A 262 14.74 -7.54 -30.06
CA ASP A 262 15.57 -7.96 -28.95
C ASP A 262 16.32 -6.75 -28.37
N ILE A 263 16.59 -6.81 -27.08
CA ILE A 263 17.56 -5.93 -26.41
C ILE A 263 18.84 -6.70 -26.10
N GLN A 264 19.96 -6.01 -26.10
CA GLN A 264 21.20 -6.59 -25.65
C GLN A 264 21.11 -6.97 -24.16
N CYS A 265 21.54 -8.18 -23.83
CA CYS A 265 21.43 -8.68 -22.46
C CYS A 265 22.14 -7.74 -21.48
N HIS A 266 21.39 -7.17 -20.57
CA HIS A 266 21.88 -6.23 -19.55
C HIS A 266 22.90 -6.84 -18.58
N LYS A 267 22.93 -8.18 -18.46
CA LYS A 267 23.81 -8.88 -17.53
C LYS A 267 25.18 -9.20 -18.11
N CYS A 268 25.24 -9.57 -19.39
CA CYS A 268 26.50 -9.99 -20.04
C CYS A 268 26.93 -9.05 -21.16
N HIS A 269 26.17 -8.01 -21.46
CA HIS A 269 26.47 -7.02 -22.51
C HIS A 269 26.86 -7.67 -23.85
N GLY A 270 26.10 -8.69 -24.25
CA GLY A 270 26.29 -9.40 -25.51
C GLY A 270 27.26 -10.60 -25.46
N ALA A 271 27.97 -10.83 -24.35
CA ALA A 271 28.94 -11.93 -24.26
C ALA A 271 28.33 -13.33 -24.13
N GLY A 272 27.04 -13.42 -23.81
CA GLY A 272 26.33 -14.68 -23.54
C GLY A 272 26.39 -15.07 -22.05
N CYS A 273 25.25 -15.40 -21.46
CA CYS A 273 25.16 -15.86 -20.07
C CYS A 273 23.90 -16.75 -19.89
N PRO A 274 23.71 -17.39 -18.72
CA PRO A 274 22.51 -18.19 -18.48
C PRO A 274 21.18 -17.43 -18.63
N THR A 275 21.16 -16.14 -18.32
CA THR A 275 19.96 -15.29 -18.45
C THR A 275 19.51 -15.15 -19.90
N CYS A 276 20.42 -14.98 -20.83
CA CYS A 276 20.13 -14.94 -22.28
C CYS A 276 20.38 -16.27 -22.98
N LYS A 277 20.50 -17.37 -22.24
CA LYS A 277 20.76 -18.72 -22.76
C LYS A 277 21.97 -18.81 -23.70
N GLY A 278 22.99 -17.97 -23.44
CA GLY A 278 24.21 -17.92 -24.24
C GLY A 278 24.17 -17.01 -25.46
N GLU A 279 23.03 -16.45 -25.84
CA GLU A 279 22.87 -15.70 -27.09
C GLU A 279 23.33 -14.24 -27.00
N GLY A 280 23.46 -13.66 -25.80
CA GLY A 280 23.79 -12.25 -25.60
C GLY A 280 22.61 -11.28 -25.83
N TRP A 281 21.46 -11.77 -26.24
CA TRP A 281 20.24 -11.00 -26.55
C TRP A 281 19.03 -11.56 -25.84
N ILE A 282 18.05 -10.71 -25.56
CA ILE A 282 16.79 -11.06 -24.91
C ILE A 282 15.66 -10.52 -25.79
N GLU A 283 14.81 -11.40 -26.28
CA GLU A 283 13.59 -11.03 -27.00
C GLU A 283 12.62 -10.32 -26.07
N VAL A 284 12.08 -9.18 -26.51
CA VAL A 284 11.17 -8.33 -25.74
C VAL A 284 9.77 -8.35 -26.32
N LEU A 285 9.63 -8.23 -27.65
CA LEU A 285 8.34 -8.04 -28.30
C LEU A 285 8.33 -8.48 -29.77
N GLY A 286 7.13 -8.74 -30.27
CA GLY A 286 6.84 -8.86 -31.69
C GLY A 286 6.21 -7.58 -32.21
N ALA A 287 6.50 -7.20 -33.46
CA ALA A 287 5.99 -5.98 -34.09
C ALA A 287 5.91 -6.10 -35.62
N GLY A 288 5.25 -5.14 -36.26
CA GLY A 288 5.23 -5.05 -37.70
C GLY A 288 4.30 -3.99 -38.23
N MET A 289 4.31 -3.80 -39.56
CA MET A 289 3.32 -2.96 -40.22
C MET A 289 1.99 -3.71 -40.30
N VAL A 290 0.90 -3.05 -39.96
CA VAL A 290 -0.45 -3.65 -40.03
C VAL A 290 -0.74 -4.14 -41.44
N HIS A 291 -1.15 -5.40 -41.54
CA HIS A 291 -1.39 -6.02 -42.86
C HIS A 291 -2.53 -5.32 -43.59
N PRO A 292 -2.39 -5.02 -44.89
CA PRO A 292 -3.45 -4.33 -45.68
C PRO A 292 -4.84 -4.97 -45.55
N LYS A 293 -4.93 -6.30 -45.57
CA LYS A 293 -6.22 -7.01 -45.39
C LYS A 293 -6.88 -6.73 -44.01
N VAL A 294 -6.11 -6.44 -42.99
CA VAL A 294 -6.65 -6.09 -41.67
C VAL A 294 -7.23 -4.70 -41.68
N LEU A 295 -6.53 -3.73 -42.31
CA LEU A 295 -7.05 -2.37 -42.52
C LEU A 295 -8.34 -2.37 -43.36
N GLU A 296 -8.32 -3.05 -44.49
CA GLU A 296 -9.45 -3.16 -45.43
C GLU A 296 -10.65 -3.87 -44.76
N GLY A 297 -10.41 -4.91 -43.96
CA GLY A 297 -11.42 -5.63 -43.20
C GLY A 297 -12.13 -4.73 -42.16
N CYS A 298 -11.48 -3.65 -41.73
CA CYS A 298 -12.05 -2.63 -40.85
C CYS A 298 -12.57 -1.38 -41.62
N GLY A 299 -12.62 -1.43 -42.97
CA GLY A 299 -13.11 -0.33 -43.81
C GLY A 299 -12.11 0.83 -43.98
N ILE A 300 -10.84 0.61 -43.68
CA ILE A 300 -9.76 1.60 -43.83
C ILE A 300 -9.05 1.38 -45.18
N ASP A 301 -8.97 2.41 -46.03
CA ASP A 301 -8.29 2.35 -47.31
C ASP A 301 -6.77 2.22 -47.14
N SER A 302 -6.23 1.01 -47.39
CA SER A 302 -4.81 0.68 -47.28
C SER A 302 -3.89 1.39 -48.26
N ASN A 303 -4.44 2.04 -49.32
CA ASN A 303 -3.68 2.88 -50.22
C ASN A 303 -3.44 4.31 -49.68
N VAL A 304 -4.25 4.73 -48.71
CA VAL A 304 -4.19 6.08 -48.09
C VAL A 304 -3.56 6.03 -46.72
N TYR A 305 -3.89 4.99 -45.95
CA TYR A 305 -3.47 4.83 -44.58
C TYR A 305 -2.55 3.61 -44.42
N SER A 306 -1.56 3.76 -43.57
CA SER A 306 -0.70 2.69 -43.11
C SER A 306 -0.64 2.71 -41.60
N GLY A 307 -0.14 1.64 -40.98
CA GLY A 307 -0.02 1.58 -39.55
C GLY A 307 1.00 0.55 -39.10
N TRP A 308 1.36 0.62 -37.88
CA TRP A 308 2.19 -0.40 -37.23
C TRP A 308 1.57 -0.83 -35.89
N ALA A 309 1.90 -2.04 -35.50
CA ALA A 309 1.53 -2.58 -34.20
C ALA A 309 2.68 -3.36 -33.57
N PHE A 310 2.65 -3.48 -32.26
CA PHE A 310 3.55 -4.31 -31.48
C PHE A 310 2.80 -4.98 -30.34
N GLY A 311 3.36 -6.09 -29.82
CA GLY A 311 2.85 -6.77 -28.63
C GLY A 311 3.98 -7.28 -27.75
N MET A 312 3.90 -6.98 -26.46
CA MET A 312 4.87 -7.41 -25.45
C MET A 312 4.19 -8.08 -24.26
N GLY A 313 4.83 -9.08 -23.66
CA GLY A 313 4.36 -9.73 -22.43
C GLY A 313 4.78 -8.93 -21.21
N LEU A 314 3.80 -8.52 -20.39
CA LEU A 314 4.06 -7.70 -19.19
C LEU A 314 4.89 -8.45 -18.15
N GLU A 315 4.62 -9.74 -17.96
CA GLU A 315 5.38 -10.57 -17.02
C GLU A 315 6.86 -10.64 -17.38
N ARG A 316 7.17 -10.81 -18.67
CA ARG A 316 8.57 -10.86 -19.13
C ARG A 316 9.30 -9.57 -18.84
N LEU A 317 8.63 -8.43 -19.01
CA LEU A 317 9.17 -7.12 -18.65
C LEU A 317 9.37 -6.99 -17.15
N ALA A 318 8.39 -7.39 -16.32
CA ALA A 318 8.49 -7.34 -14.87
C ALA A 318 9.59 -8.27 -14.32
N LEU A 319 9.71 -9.49 -14.87
CA LEU A 319 10.80 -10.42 -14.53
C LEU A 319 12.17 -9.80 -14.81
N GLY A 320 12.32 -9.15 -15.97
CA GLY A 320 13.57 -8.45 -16.35
C GLY A 320 13.87 -7.25 -15.47
N HIS A 321 12.89 -6.39 -15.25
CA HIS A 321 13.02 -5.15 -14.48
C HIS A 321 13.41 -5.43 -13.01
N PHE A 322 12.69 -6.33 -12.36
CA PHE A 322 12.92 -6.69 -10.95
C PHE A 322 13.89 -7.87 -10.75
N LYS A 323 14.46 -8.43 -11.83
CA LYS A 323 15.38 -9.59 -11.78
C LYS A 323 14.77 -10.82 -11.10
N ILE A 324 13.48 -11.04 -11.31
CA ILE A 324 12.74 -12.21 -10.82
C ILE A 324 13.07 -13.40 -11.71
N GLY A 325 13.43 -14.53 -11.11
CA GLY A 325 13.91 -15.71 -11.85
C GLY A 325 12.82 -16.71 -12.25
N ASP A 326 11.60 -16.57 -11.74
CA ASP A 326 10.52 -17.54 -11.93
C ASP A 326 9.17 -16.80 -12.02
N LEU A 327 8.44 -17.05 -13.11
CA LEU A 327 7.14 -16.43 -13.38
C LEU A 327 6.10 -16.75 -12.31
N ARG A 328 6.13 -17.97 -11.75
CA ARG A 328 5.15 -18.43 -10.76
C ARG A 328 5.11 -17.54 -9.52
N LEU A 329 6.23 -16.97 -9.12
CA LEU A 329 6.32 -16.05 -7.98
C LEU A 329 5.40 -14.83 -8.12
N ILE A 330 5.14 -14.38 -9.35
CA ILE A 330 4.23 -13.26 -9.63
C ILE A 330 2.78 -13.62 -9.27
N PHE A 331 2.39 -14.89 -9.43
CA PHE A 331 1.00 -15.34 -9.28
C PHE A 331 0.70 -16.06 -7.97
N GLU A 332 1.73 -16.50 -7.21
CA GLU A 332 1.56 -17.22 -5.95
C GLU A 332 1.04 -16.36 -4.79
N ASN A 333 1.05 -15.05 -4.93
CA ASN A 333 0.59 -14.07 -3.92
C ASN A 333 1.27 -14.24 -2.54
N ASP A 334 2.54 -14.66 -2.52
CA ASP A 334 3.33 -14.78 -1.30
C ASP A 334 3.71 -13.38 -0.78
N VAL A 335 3.23 -13.04 0.42
CA VAL A 335 3.48 -11.73 1.04
C VAL A 335 4.98 -11.44 1.21
N ARG A 336 5.80 -12.46 1.51
CA ARG A 336 7.25 -12.32 1.66
C ARG A 336 7.93 -11.95 0.35
N PHE A 337 7.38 -12.40 -0.78
CA PHE A 337 7.81 -12.00 -2.10
C PHE A 337 7.36 -10.56 -2.40
N LEU A 338 6.08 -10.26 -2.19
CA LEU A 338 5.50 -8.95 -2.51
C LEU A 338 6.06 -7.80 -1.66
N GLU A 339 6.48 -8.07 -0.43
CA GLU A 339 7.10 -7.08 0.46
C GLU A 339 8.50 -6.60 -0.01
N GLN A 340 9.10 -7.26 -0.99
CA GLN A 340 10.43 -6.91 -1.52
C GLN A 340 10.40 -5.72 -2.52
N PHE A 341 9.21 -5.34 -3.00
CA PHE A 341 9.02 -4.34 -4.07
C PHE A 341 8.38 -3.05 -3.61
#